data_ef79964f9433588fa4ba04aaba57e63f
#
_entry.id   ef79964f9433588fa4ba04aaba57e63f
#
_cell.length_a   1.000
_cell.length_b   1.000
_cell.length_c   1.000
_cell.angle_alpha   90.00
_cell.angle_beta   90.00
_cell.angle_gamma   90.00
#
_symmetry.space_group_name_H-M   'P 1'
#
loop_
_entity.id
_entity.type
_entity.pdbx_description
1 polymer ?
#
loop_
_entity_poly.entity_id
_entity_poly.type
_entity_poly.pdbx_seq_one_letter_code
_entity_poly.pdbx_strand_id
1 'polypeptide(L)'
;MTALLIAIFVVGYLLITCEHPLHTNKGTFALIMCGLLWAIYATMSGDTDVNAKVLEQLGDTCEILIFLIGAMTIVEVIDRYGGFNIITETITARRKRKLLWIMAFVTFFMSAVLDNLTTTIIMVTMVGCLLKKQNERWIFSSVIVIAANSGGAFSPIGDVTTIMLWMGDKVSTGQLITTLLIPSLVSMVVPLLIATRMIDNDELPHCDEAQNKNRVIYRRFPSVSKFVLVVGVCSLLFVPVFKTLTGLPPFMGIIISLGFIWLITEIIVRRYKIESGLGARVDQAAKGIDMSTILFFLGILMAVSVLSEAGILGNLAQTMDEGIHEPFAMTTLIGYLSAVIDNVPLVSACMKMFGEIPTALVATDPSYYAAFTQDGIFWLLLTFTAGVGGSMLIIGSAAGVVAMGIEKIPFFWYLKKFSLIAMSGYLAGIAVIWIESLIPGLI
;
A
#
# COMPACT_ATOMS: atom_id res chain seq x y z
N MET A 1 26.67 9.40 -19.07
CA MET A 1 25.26 9.01 -19.03
C MET A 1 24.85 8.62 -17.61
N THR A 2 25.42 7.58 -17.00
CA THR A 2 25.03 7.02 -15.69
C THR A 2 24.96 8.07 -14.57
N ALA A 3 26.00 8.90 -14.39
CA ALA A 3 26.00 9.96 -13.38
C ALA A 3 24.89 11.01 -13.58
N LEU A 4 24.55 11.32 -14.83
CA LEU A 4 23.48 12.26 -15.16
C LEU A 4 22.09 11.66 -14.85
N LEU A 5 21.86 10.37 -15.18
CA LEU A 5 20.62 9.67 -14.84
C LEU A 5 20.43 9.59 -13.32
N ILE A 6 21.48 9.23 -12.57
CA ILE A 6 21.45 9.22 -11.11
C ILE A 6 21.14 10.62 -10.55
N ALA A 7 21.81 11.66 -11.06
CA ALA A 7 21.58 13.02 -10.59
C ALA A 7 20.12 13.47 -10.82
N ILE A 8 19.55 13.22 -12.00
CA ILE A 8 18.16 13.57 -12.31
C ILE A 8 17.19 12.78 -11.43
N PHE A 9 17.44 11.48 -11.24
CA PHE A 9 16.61 10.67 -10.37
C PHE A 9 16.64 11.16 -8.93
N VAL A 10 17.82 11.43 -8.36
CA VAL A 10 17.98 11.93 -6.99
C VAL A 10 17.32 13.31 -6.83
N VAL A 11 17.54 14.24 -7.76
CA VAL A 11 16.90 15.56 -7.70
C VAL A 11 15.37 15.44 -7.84
N GLY A 12 14.90 14.66 -8.81
CA GLY A 12 13.46 14.42 -8.98
C GLY A 12 12.84 13.79 -7.74
N TYR A 13 13.54 12.85 -7.12
CA TYR A 13 13.07 12.20 -5.90
C TYR A 13 13.05 13.16 -4.70
N LEU A 14 14.06 14.03 -4.55
CA LEU A 14 14.05 15.08 -3.53
C LEU A 14 12.88 16.06 -3.72
N LEU A 15 12.55 16.40 -4.96
CA LEU A 15 11.38 17.23 -5.27
C LEU A 15 10.06 16.54 -4.92
N ILE A 16 9.95 15.22 -5.16
CA ILE A 16 8.80 14.40 -4.75
C ILE A 16 8.63 14.43 -3.22
N THR A 17 9.70 14.23 -2.46
CA THR A 17 9.65 14.25 -0.98
C THR A 17 9.34 15.64 -0.43
N CYS A 18 9.62 16.68 -1.18
CA CYS A 18 9.33 18.08 -0.85
C CYS A 18 7.96 18.58 -1.36
N GLU A 19 7.00 17.69 -1.69
CA GLU A 19 5.69 18.09 -2.22
C GLU A 19 4.94 19.09 -1.29
N HIS A 20 4.98 18.87 0.03
CA HIS A 20 4.32 19.75 1.00
C HIS A 20 4.88 21.17 1.04
N PRO A 21 6.18 21.41 1.21
CA PRO A 21 6.74 22.76 1.18
C PRO A 21 6.63 23.43 -0.20
N LEU A 22 6.62 22.64 -1.29
CA LEU A 22 6.50 23.18 -2.65
C LEU A 22 5.05 23.41 -3.08
N HIS A 23 4.06 22.96 -2.31
CA HIS A 23 2.64 23.00 -2.65
C HIS A 23 2.35 22.43 -4.06
N THR A 24 3.12 21.43 -4.48
CA THR A 24 3.04 20.83 -5.82
C THR A 24 2.85 19.33 -5.68
N ASN A 25 1.95 18.76 -6.49
CA ASN A 25 1.66 17.34 -6.45
C ASN A 25 2.88 16.50 -6.86
N LYS A 26 3.19 15.44 -6.11
CA LYS A 26 4.32 14.53 -6.37
C LYS A 26 4.28 13.89 -7.76
N GLY A 27 3.10 13.65 -8.32
CA GLY A 27 2.92 13.12 -9.67
C GLY A 27 3.54 13.99 -10.76
N THR A 28 3.53 15.32 -10.57
CA THR A 28 4.15 16.26 -11.52
C THR A 28 5.65 16.00 -11.68
N PHE A 29 6.35 15.88 -10.55
CA PHE A 29 7.80 15.63 -10.56
C PHE A 29 8.13 14.23 -11.07
N ALA A 30 7.33 13.22 -10.72
CA ALA A 30 7.52 11.85 -11.20
C ALA A 30 7.39 11.76 -12.73
N LEU A 31 6.38 12.40 -13.31
CA LEU A 31 6.18 12.41 -14.79
C LEU A 31 7.30 13.15 -15.52
N ILE A 32 7.71 14.33 -15.02
CA ILE A 32 8.83 15.09 -15.62
C ILE A 32 10.12 14.26 -15.54
N MET A 33 10.41 13.70 -14.38
CA MET A 33 11.59 12.86 -14.15
C MET A 33 11.60 11.66 -15.11
N CYS A 34 10.49 10.95 -15.24
CA CYS A 34 10.31 9.84 -16.17
C CYS A 34 10.64 10.24 -17.61
N GLY A 35 10.01 11.31 -18.12
CA GLY A 35 10.24 11.79 -19.50
C GLY A 35 11.68 12.20 -19.75
N LEU A 36 12.30 12.90 -18.80
CA LEU A 36 13.73 13.31 -18.91
C LEU A 36 14.67 12.12 -18.90
N LEU A 37 14.46 11.14 -18.00
CA LEU A 37 15.32 9.96 -17.90
C LEU A 37 15.27 9.12 -19.17
N TRP A 38 14.08 8.84 -19.71
CA TRP A 38 13.93 8.09 -20.97
C TRP A 38 14.52 8.85 -22.17
N ALA A 39 14.31 10.18 -22.25
CA ALA A 39 14.88 11.01 -23.33
C ALA A 39 16.42 10.99 -23.31
N ILE A 40 17.03 11.10 -22.13
CA ILE A 40 18.50 11.05 -21.97
C ILE A 40 19.01 9.65 -22.27
N TYR A 41 18.35 8.61 -21.79
CA TYR A 41 18.72 7.23 -22.10
C TYR A 41 18.69 6.98 -23.61
N ALA A 42 17.61 7.37 -24.29
CA ALA A 42 17.45 7.20 -25.73
C ALA A 42 18.53 7.95 -26.55
N THR A 43 18.95 9.14 -26.10
CA THR A 43 19.93 9.95 -26.85
C THR A 43 21.38 9.57 -26.56
N MET A 44 21.67 9.02 -25.38
CA MET A 44 23.04 8.82 -24.90
C MET A 44 23.47 7.35 -24.77
N SER A 45 22.54 6.38 -24.78
CA SER A 45 22.88 4.96 -24.62
C SER A 45 23.49 4.33 -25.89
N GLY A 46 23.16 4.89 -27.07
CA GLY A 46 23.49 4.25 -28.35
C GLY A 46 22.71 2.97 -28.64
N ASP A 47 21.70 2.66 -27.80
CA ASP A 47 20.83 1.51 -27.92
C ASP A 47 19.82 1.74 -29.06
N THR A 48 19.72 0.81 -29.99
CA THR A 48 18.80 0.89 -31.14
C THR A 48 17.38 0.44 -30.80
N ASP A 49 17.19 -0.22 -29.64
CA ASP A 49 15.96 -0.89 -29.29
C ASP A 49 15.19 -0.21 -28.15
N VAL A 50 15.52 1.06 -27.87
CA VAL A 50 14.92 1.82 -26.75
C VAL A 50 13.39 1.84 -26.81
N ASN A 51 12.81 1.98 -28.02
CA ASN A 51 11.35 1.99 -28.15
C ASN A 51 10.69 0.67 -27.74
N ALA A 52 11.29 -0.46 -28.04
CA ALA A 52 10.78 -1.77 -27.61
C ALA A 52 10.85 -1.89 -26.08
N LYS A 53 11.96 -1.48 -25.49
CA LYS A 53 12.15 -1.45 -24.02
C LYS A 53 11.13 -0.53 -23.32
N VAL A 54 10.91 0.68 -23.86
CA VAL A 54 9.85 1.59 -23.31
C VAL A 54 8.49 0.93 -23.33
N LEU A 55 8.12 0.26 -24.43
CA LEU A 55 6.83 -0.40 -24.56
C LEU A 55 6.69 -1.61 -23.61
N GLU A 56 7.73 -2.39 -23.44
CA GLU A 56 7.79 -3.50 -22.49
C GLU A 56 7.59 -3.02 -21.07
N GLN A 57 8.40 -2.03 -20.63
CA GLN A 57 8.31 -1.45 -19.28
C GLN A 57 6.97 -0.74 -19.04
N LEU A 58 6.38 -0.13 -20.08
CA LEU A 58 5.04 0.43 -20.02
C LEU A 58 3.98 -0.67 -19.86
N GLY A 59 4.14 -1.81 -20.54
CA GLY A 59 3.27 -2.98 -20.38
C GLY A 59 3.21 -3.45 -18.93
N ASP A 60 4.37 -3.72 -18.33
CA ASP A 60 4.51 -4.13 -16.93
C ASP A 60 3.87 -3.10 -15.98
N THR A 61 4.15 -1.82 -16.22
CA THR A 61 3.58 -0.73 -15.41
C THR A 61 2.07 -0.65 -15.56
N CYS A 62 1.54 -0.78 -16.79
CA CYS A 62 0.10 -0.72 -17.05
C CYS A 62 -0.68 -1.86 -16.38
N GLU A 63 -0.11 -3.06 -16.26
CA GLU A 63 -0.74 -4.16 -15.52
C GLU A 63 -1.07 -3.74 -14.08
N ILE A 64 -0.09 -3.14 -13.39
CA ILE A 64 -0.24 -2.63 -12.03
C ILE A 64 -1.28 -1.51 -11.98
N LEU A 65 -1.21 -0.55 -12.91
CA LEU A 65 -2.13 0.59 -12.92
C LEU A 65 -3.57 0.17 -13.21
N ILE A 66 -3.81 -0.75 -14.13
CA ILE A 66 -5.14 -1.30 -14.42
C ILE A 66 -5.71 -1.99 -13.18
N PHE A 67 -4.88 -2.79 -12.50
CA PHE A 67 -5.27 -3.41 -11.24
C PHE A 67 -5.69 -2.36 -10.20
N LEU A 68 -4.87 -1.34 -9.98
CA LEU A 68 -5.15 -0.27 -9.01
C LEU A 68 -6.43 0.51 -9.36
N ILE A 69 -6.61 0.91 -10.62
CA ILE A 69 -7.82 1.60 -11.07
C ILE A 69 -9.06 0.75 -10.81
N GLY A 70 -8.99 -0.55 -11.14
CA GLY A 70 -10.10 -1.46 -10.91
C GLY A 70 -10.44 -1.63 -9.43
N ALA A 71 -9.43 -1.89 -8.60
CA ALA A 71 -9.59 -2.06 -7.15
C ALA A 71 -10.14 -0.78 -6.49
N MET A 72 -9.53 0.38 -6.77
CA MET A 72 -9.99 1.67 -6.25
C MET A 72 -11.42 2.00 -6.68
N THR A 73 -11.79 1.66 -7.92
CA THR A 73 -13.18 1.87 -8.40
C THR A 73 -14.16 1.00 -7.62
N ILE A 74 -13.84 -0.26 -7.38
CA ILE A 74 -14.69 -1.18 -6.59
C ILE A 74 -14.88 -0.64 -5.17
N VAL A 75 -13.80 -0.19 -4.54
CA VAL A 75 -13.81 0.37 -3.19
C VAL A 75 -14.63 1.67 -3.14
N GLU A 76 -14.46 2.57 -4.12
CA GLU A 76 -15.23 3.80 -4.23
C GLU A 76 -16.74 3.51 -4.42
N VAL A 77 -17.10 2.48 -5.18
CA VAL A 77 -18.50 2.03 -5.28
C VAL A 77 -19.04 1.59 -3.92
N ILE A 78 -18.30 0.78 -3.16
CA ILE A 78 -18.69 0.37 -1.81
C ILE A 78 -18.94 1.58 -0.92
N ASP A 79 -18.04 2.58 -0.96
CA ASP A 79 -18.16 3.79 -0.15
C ASP A 79 -19.39 4.63 -0.53
N ARG A 80 -19.63 4.83 -1.83
CA ARG A 80 -20.80 5.60 -2.33
C ARG A 80 -22.13 4.97 -1.95
N TYR A 81 -22.18 3.65 -1.89
CA TYR A 81 -23.35 2.94 -1.37
C TYR A 81 -23.42 2.97 0.17
N GLY A 82 -22.44 3.57 0.84
CA GLY A 82 -22.38 3.65 2.29
C GLY A 82 -22.07 2.32 2.96
N GLY A 83 -21.41 1.39 2.24
CA GLY A 83 -21.07 0.06 2.75
C GLY A 83 -20.20 0.13 4.02
N PHE A 84 -19.26 1.07 4.07
CA PHE A 84 -18.37 1.24 5.23
C PHE A 84 -19.07 1.81 6.47
N ASN A 85 -20.24 2.46 6.32
CA ASN A 85 -21.04 2.89 7.48
C ASN A 85 -21.48 1.71 8.33
N ILE A 86 -21.67 0.53 7.73
CA ILE A 86 -22.02 -0.70 8.46
C ILE A 86 -20.90 -1.09 9.43
N ILE A 87 -19.66 -0.99 8.97
CA ILE A 87 -18.47 -1.30 9.79
C ILE A 87 -18.35 -0.27 10.92
N THR A 88 -18.50 1.01 10.58
CA THR A 88 -18.36 2.11 11.55
C THR A 88 -19.47 2.10 12.61
N GLU A 89 -20.70 1.75 12.26
CA GLU A 89 -21.81 1.62 13.21
C GLU A 89 -21.69 0.42 14.16
N THR A 90 -20.93 -0.60 13.76
CA THR A 90 -20.63 -1.77 14.60
C THR A 90 -19.61 -1.42 15.70
N ILE A 91 -18.89 -0.31 15.55
CA ILE A 91 -17.91 0.14 16.53
C ILE A 91 -18.60 0.81 17.72
N THR A 92 -19.05 -0.01 18.68
CA THR A 92 -19.69 0.42 19.93
C THR A 92 -18.68 0.37 21.07
N ALA A 93 -17.94 1.45 21.29
CA ALA A 93 -17.05 1.58 22.44
C ALA A 93 -17.50 2.76 23.32
N ARG A 94 -17.58 2.55 24.64
CA ARG A 94 -17.86 3.63 25.60
C ARG A 94 -16.61 4.29 26.15
N ARG A 95 -15.46 3.64 26.06
CA ARG A 95 -14.17 4.12 26.58
C ARG A 95 -13.15 4.27 25.47
N LYS A 96 -12.33 5.33 25.52
CA LYS A 96 -11.35 5.67 24.49
C LYS A 96 -10.30 4.58 24.25
N ARG A 97 -9.77 3.94 25.31
CA ARG A 97 -8.80 2.84 25.13
C ARG A 97 -9.41 1.65 24.39
N LYS A 98 -10.64 1.28 24.73
CA LYS A 98 -11.35 0.20 24.00
C LYS A 98 -11.60 0.58 22.55
N LEU A 99 -11.97 1.84 22.29
CA LEU A 99 -12.13 2.35 20.93
C LEU A 99 -10.83 2.24 20.13
N LEU A 100 -9.68 2.64 20.70
CA LEU A 100 -8.39 2.56 20.04
C LEU A 100 -8.05 1.13 19.59
N TRP A 101 -8.27 0.14 20.46
CA TRP A 101 -8.05 -1.27 20.14
C TRP A 101 -8.99 -1.74 19.02
N ILE A 102 -10.28 -1.47 19.12
CA ILE A 102 -11.25 -1.85 18.09
C ILE A 102 -10.87 -1.21 16.74
N MET A 103 -10.54 0.08 16.73
CA MET A 103 -10.16 0.78 15.51
C MET A 103 -8.88 0.20 14.90
N ALA A 104 -7.87 -0.11 15.72
CA ALA A 104 -6.64 -0.71 15.22
C ALA A 104 -6.88 -2.07 14.56
N PHE A 105 -7.65 -2.97 15.20
CA PHE A 105 -7.96 -4.28 14.60
C PHE A 105 -8.87 -4.18 13.37
N VAL A 106 -9.88 -3.32 13.40
CA VAL A 106 -10.74 -3.08 12.23
C VAL A 106 -9.90 -2.53 11.07
N THR A 107 -9.02 -1.56 11.34
CA THR A 107 -8.10 -1.01 10.33
C THR A 107 -7.19 -2.10 9.75
N PHE A 108 -6.59 -2.92 10.60
CA PHE A 108 -5.69 -4.00 10.19
C PHE A 108 -6.36 -4.96 9.20
N PHE A 109 -7.52 -5.49 9.55
CA PHE A 109 -8.23 -6.43 8.68
C PHE A 109 -8.89 -5.76 7.48
N MET A 110 -9.36 -4.51 7.61
CA MET A 110 -9.84 -3.74 6.47
C MET A 110 -8.74 -3.49 5.44
N SER A 111 -7.55 -3.12 5.89
CA SER A 111 -6.42 -2.84 5.01
C SER A 111 -5.96 -4.07 4.23
N ALA A 112 -6.10 -5.26 4.81
CA ALA A 112 -5.80 -6.51 4.10
C ALA A 112 -6.70 -6.77 2.88
N VAL A 113 -7.86 -6.08 2.79
CA VAL A 113 -8.86 -6.28 1.72
C VAL A 113 -9.03 -5.07 0.82
N LEU A 114 -8.91 -3.84 1.39
CA LEU A 114 -9.26 -2.59 0.70
C LEU A 114 -8.05 -1.78 0.22
N ASP A 115 -6.89 -2.02 0.67
CA ASP A 115 -5.66 -1.23 0.65
C ASP A 115 -5.46 -0.31 1.87
N ASN A 116 -4.19 0.03 2.12
CA ASN A 116 -3.79 0.85 3.26
C ASN A 116 -4.23 2.32 3.14
N LEU A 117 -4.21 2.89 1.95
CA LEU A 117 -4.57 4.29 1.70
C LEU A 117 -6.07 4.53 1.94
N THR A 118 -6.93 3.77 1.27
CA THR A 118 -8.39 3.89 1.38
C THR A 118 -8.84 3.60 2.80
N THR A 119 -8.32 2.54 3.41
CA THR A 119 -8.63 2.19 4.81
C THR A 119 -8.26 3.33 5.75
N THR A 120 -7.11 3.96 5.56
CA THR A 120 -6.68 5.10 6.38
C THR A 120 -7.62 6.29 6.22
N ILE A 121 -8.01 6.65 5.00
CA ILE A 121 -8.97 7.74 4.75
C ILE A 121 -10.26 7.52 5.55
N ILE A 122 -10.85 6.34 5.43
CA ILE A 122 -12.12 6.00 6.09
C ILE A 122 -11.97 6.09 7.61
N MET A 123 -10.95 5.45 8.16
CA MET A 123 -10.78 5.32 9.60
C MET A 123 -10.35 6.63 10.26
N VAL A 124 -9.48 7.42 9.63
CA VAL A 124 -9.05 8.74 10.13
C VAL A 124 -10.21 9.73 10.08
N THR A 125 -10.99 9.74 9.01
CA THR A 125 -12.20 10.58 8.91
C THR A 125 -13.19 10.24 10.04
N MET A 126 -13.33 8.96 10.37
CA MET A 126 -14.18 8.52 11.48
C MET A 126 -13.64 9.00 12.84
N VAL A 127 -12.32 9.00 13.06
CA VAL A 127 -11.70 9.57 14.27
C VAL A 127 -12.08 11.03 14.45
N GLY A 128 -12.03 11.82 13.37
CA GLY A 128 -12.44 13.23 13.37
C GLY A 128 -13.88 13.46 13.86
N CYS A 129 -14.78 12.50 13.58
CA CYS A 129 -16.19 12.53 14.06
C CYS A 129 -16.32 12.13 15.53
N LEU A 130 -15.53 11.15 16.00
CA LEU A 130 -15.67 10.54 17.33
C LEU A 130 -14.94 11.30 18.44
N LEU A 131 -13.83 11.94 18.13
CA LEU A 131 -12.94 12.58 19.11
C LEU A 131 -12.88 14.09 18.91
N LYS A 132 -13.06 14.84 20.00
CA LYS A 132 -13.04 16.31 19.99
C LYS A 132 -11.61 16.87 20.18
N LYS A 133 -10.76 16.21 20.99
CA LYS A 133 -9.41 16.70 21.33
C LYS A 133 -8.43 16.36 20.20
N GLN A 134 -7.78 17.37 19.65
CA GLN A 134 -6.85 17.22 18.53
C GLN A 134 -5.69 16.28 18.81
N ASN A 135 -5.09 16.35 20.00
CA ASN A 135 -3.97 15.47 20.35
C ASN A 135 -4.40 13.99 20.42
N GLU A 136 -5.63 13.69 20.86
CA GLU A 136 -6.18 12.33 20.86
C GLU A 136 -6.39 11.84 19.42
N ARG A 137 -6.93 12.71 18.54
CA ARG A 137 -7.09 12.39 17.10
C ARG A 137 -5.74 12.07 16.46
N TRP A 138 -4.69 12.82 16.75
CA TRP A 138 -3.34 12.53 16.24
C TRP A 138 -2.82 11.17 16.70
N ILE A 139 -3.04 10.79 17.97
CA ILE A 139 -2.65 9.48 18.48
C ILE A 139 -3.43 8.35 17.77
N PHE A 140 -4.74 8.49 17.67
CA PHE A 140 -5.58 7.50 16.97
C PHE A 140 -5.19 7.37 15.50
N SER A 141 -5.04 8.48 14.80
CA SER A 141 -4.65 8.48 13.38
C SER A 141 -3.26 7.88 13.16
N SER A 142 -2.32 8.13 14.08
CA SER A 142 -0.99 7.50 14.01
C SER A 142 -1.06 5.97 14.19
N VAL A 143 -1.90 5.49 15.11
CA VAL A 143 -2.14 4.04 15.29
C VAL A 143 -2.85 3.45 14.06
N ILE A 144 -3.79 4.16 13.46
CA ILE A 144 -4.47 3.75 12.23
C ILE A 144 -3.46 3.59 11.09
N VAL A 145 -2.53 4.52 10.91
CA VAL A 145 -1.47 4.41 9.88
C VAL A 145 -0.63 3.16 10.09
N ILE A 146 -0.18 2.90 11.33
CA ILE A 146 0.58 1.70 11.65
C ILE A 146 -0.25 0.43 11.39
N ALA A 147 -1.51 0.41 11.81
CA ALA A 147 -2.39 -0.72 11.62
C ALA A 147 -2.72 -0.97 10.14
N ALA A 148 -2.90 0.10 9.34
CA ALA A 148 -3.17 -0.01 7.92
C ALA A 148 -1.96 -0.57 7.15
N ASN A 149 -0.76 -0.04 7.39
CA ASN A 149 0.45 -0.54 6.75
C ASN A 149 0.77 -1.98 7.17
N SER A 150 0.64 -2.30 8.47
CA SER A 150 0.83 -3.67 8.96
C SER A 150 -0.21 -4.64 8.37
N GLY A 151 -1.48 -4.22 8.27
CA GLY A 151 -2.56 -5.00 7.69
C GLY A 151 -2.42 -5.20 6.18
N GLY A 152 -1.85 -4.23 5.48
CA GLY A 152 -1.55 -4.33 4.05
C GLY A 152 -0.42 -5.31 3.73
N ALA A 153 0.54 -5.46 4.64
CA ALA A 153 1.77 -6.20 4.38
C ALA A 153 1.59 -7.73 4.27
N PHE A 154 0.56 -8.32 4.88
CA PHE A 154 0.36 -9.77 4.83
C PHE A 154 -0.64 -10.24 3.77
N SER A 155 -1.26 -9.33 3.03
CA SER A 155 -2.29 -9.66 2.04
C SER A 155 -1.83 -9.29 0.62
N PRO A 156 -2.10 -10.13 -0.39
CA PRO A 156 -1.67 -9.85 -1.77
C PRO A 156 -2.31 -8.61 -2.38
N ILE A 157 -3.39 -8.08 -1.78
CA ILE A 157 -4.15 -6.91 -2.28
C ILE A 157 -4.17 -5.74 -1.29
N GLY A 158 -3.52 -5.88 -0.15
CA GLY A 158 -3.62 -4.92 0.96
C GLY A 158 -2.68 -3.70 0.87
N ASP A 159 -1.64 -3.77 0.05
CA ASP A 159 -0.70 -2.68 -0.23
C ASP A 159 -0.22 -2.77 -1.68
N VAL A 160 0.04 -1.63 -2.30
CA VAL A 160 0.56 -1.57 -3.68
C VAL A 160 1.87 -2.34 -3.82
N THR A 161 2.74 -2.27 -2.82
CA THR A 161 4.02 -3.01 -2.80
C THR A 161 3.83 -4.52 -2.79
N THR A 162 2.86 -4.99 -2.00
CA THR A 162 2.51 -6.41 -1.94
C THR A 162 1.88 -6.88 -3.25
N ILE A 163 1.01 -6.04 -3.84
CA ILE A 163 0.43 -6.29 -5.17
C ILE A 163 1.54 -6.47 -6.21
N MET A 164 2.54 -5.59 -6.23
CA MET A 164 3.65 -5.66 -7.20
C MET A 164 4.46 -6.96 -7.06
N LEU A 165 4.85 -7.32 -5.84
CA LEU A 165 5.61 -8.55 -5.58
C LEU A 165 4.81 -9.80 -5.93
N TRP A 166 3.52 -9.79 -5.63
CA TRP A 166 2.60 -10.88 -5.95
C TRP A 166 2.32 -10.98 -7.47
N MET A 167 2.15 -9.87 -8.17
CA MET A 167 1.97 -9.84 -9.63
C MET A 167 3.24 -10.29 -10.35
N GLY A 168 4.40 -9.89 -9.86
CA GLY A 168 5.72 -10.29 -10.38
C GLY A 168 6.18 -11.69 -9.96
N ASP A 169 5.27 -12.53 -9.41
CA ASP A 169 5.52 -13.91 -8.98
C ASP A 169 6.70 -14.07 -8.00
N LYS A 170 7.00 -13.00 -7.22
CA LYS A 170 8.03 -13.07 -6.16
C LYS A 170 7.49 -13.72 -4.89
N VAL A 171 6.18 -13.56 -4.62
CA VAL A 171 5.48 -14.16 -3.48
C VAL A 171 4.16 -14.80 -3.91
N SER A 172 3.82 -15.95 -3.36
CA SER A 172 2.53 -16.59 -3.53
C SER A 172 1.53 -16.13 -2.48
N THR A 173 0.23 -16.18 -2.79
CA THR A 173 -0.83 -15.80 -1.85
C THR A 173 -0.79 -16.62 -0.55
N GLY A 174 -0.56 -17.94 -0.66
CA GLY A 174 -0.54 -18.84 0.47
C GLY A 174 0.61 -18.52 1.43
N GLN A 175 1.84 -18.49 0.91
CA GLN A 175 3.04 -18.24 1.70
C GLN A 175 3.03 -16.85 2.32
N LEU A 176 2.58 -15.84 1.57
CA LEU A 176 2.47 -14.48 2.06
C LEU A 176 1.58 -14.39 3.31
N ILE A 177 0.37 -14.97 3.25
CA ILE A 177 -0.58 -14.90 4.38
C ILE A 177 -0.07 -15.72 5.56
N THR A 178 0.40 -16.95 5.34
CA THR A 178 0.80 -17.83 6.42
C THR A 178 2.04 -17.33 7.18
N THR A 179 3.01 -16.77 6.45
CA THR A 179 4.26 -16.28 7.04
C THR A 179 4.10 -14.88 7.63
N LEU A 180 3.40 -13.94 6.95
CA LEU A 180 3.42 -12.55 7.37
C LEU A 180 2.24 -12.13 8.27
N LEU A 181 1.22 -12.96 8.46
CA LEU A 181 0.08 -12.60 9.33
C LEU A 181 0.51 -12.34 10.77
N ILE A 182 1.29 -13.23 11.38
CA ILE A 182 1.73 -13.09 12.78
C ILE A 182 2.72 -11.93 12.94
N PRO A 183 3.79 -11.80 12.13
CA PRO A 183 4.68 -10.65 12.17
C PRO A 183 3.96 -9.31 12.01
N SER A 184 3.02 -9.22 11.05
CA SER A 184 2.22 -8.03 10.81
C SER A 184 1.31 -7.69 11.99
N LEU A 185 0.71 -8.70 12.61
CA LEU A 185 -0.12 -8.51 13.80
C LEU A 185 0.73 -8.01 14.99
N VAL A 186 1.91 -8.58 15.20
CA VAL A 186 2.84 -8.16 16.26
C VAL A 186 3.33 -6.74 16.02
N SER A 187 3.64 -6.39 14.77
CA SER A 187 4.09 -5.04 14.40
C SER A 187 3.03 -3.95 14.65
N MET A 188 1.75 -4.30 14.65
CA MET A 188 0.65 -3.43 15.06
C MET A 188 0.44 -3.43 16.57
N VAL A 189 0.43 -4.61 17.21
CA VAL A 189 0.07 -4.76 18.63
C VAL A 189 1.10 -4.12 19.56
N VAL A 190 2.39 -4.21 19.27
CA VAL A 190 3.45 -3.60 20.09
C VAL A 190 3.30 -2.08 20.16
N PRO A 191 3.20 -1.33 19.06
CA PRO A 191 2.88 0.09 19.08
C PRO A 191 1.55 0.43 19.77
N LEU A 192 0.53 -0.39 19.55
CA LEU A 192 -0.81 -0.19 20.12
C LEU A 192 -0.79 -0.28 21.65
N LEU A 193 -0.03 -1.22 22.23
CA LEU A 193 0.16 -1.34 23.67
C LEU A 193 0.80 -0.07 24.26
N ILE A 194 1.80 0.49 23.58
CA ILE A 194 2.47 1.72 24.01
C ILE A 194 1.51 2.92 23.88
N ALA A 195 0.84 3.05 22.72
CA ALA A 195 -0.10 4.13 22.45
C ALA A 195 -1.30 4.13 23.43
N THR A 196 -1.75 2.94 23.86
CA THR A 196 -2.83 2.81 24.85
C THR A 196 -2.50 3.51 26.19
N ARG A 197 -1.21 3.57 26.56
CA ARG A 197 -0.79 4.28 27.78
C ARG A 197 -0.75 5.81 27.63
N MET A 198 -0.77 6.29 26.36
CA MET A 198 -0.77 7.73 26.07
C MET A 198 -2.19 8.34 26.07
N ILE A 199 -3.23 7.51 26.21
CA ILE A 199 -4.63 7.94 26.16
C ILE A 199 -5.28 7.73 27.52
N ASP A 200 -5.99 8.77 28.00
CA ASP A 200 -6.84 8.69 29.17
C ASP A 200 -8.04 7.77 28.86
N ASN A 201 -8.47 7.01 29.89
CA ASN A 201 -9.56 6.05 29.72
C ASN A 201 -10.95 6.67 29.99
N ASP A 202 -11.13 7.91 29.54
CA ASP A 202 -12.36 8.66 29.69
C ASP A 202 -13.49 8.05 28.83
N GLU A 203 -14.73 8.39 29.18
CA GLU A 203 -15.88 8.09 28.36
C GLU A 203 -15.88 8.93 27.07
N LEU A 204 -16.36 8.33 25.99
CA LEU A 204 -16.50 9.02 24.72
C LEU A 204 -17.68 10.01 24.78
N PRO A 205 -17.50 11.24 24.26
CA PRO A 205 -18.62 12.14 24.10
C PRO A 205 -19.66 11.52 23.18
N HIS A 206 -20.95 11.76 23.45
CA HIS A 206 -22.01 11.38 22.51
C HIS A 206 -21.75 12.08 21.18
N CYS A 207 -21.63 11.29 20.13
CA CYS A 207 -21.48 11.81 18.79
C CYS A 207 -22.87 12.24 18.29
N ASP A 208 -23.07 13.54 18.09
CA ASP A 208 -24.18 14.00 17.26
C ASP A 208 -23.92 13.50 15.85
N GLU A 209 -24.83 12.70 15.32
CA GLU A 209 -24.74 11.99 14.02
C GLU A 209 -24.71 12.93 12.80
N ALA A 210 -23.82 13.91 12.79
CA ALA A 210 -23.76 14.95 11.78
C ALA A 210 -22.90 14.54 10.57
N GLN A 211 -23.56 14.52 9.41
CA GLN A 211 -23.00 14.94 8.11
C GLN A 211 -21.99 14.04 7.39
N ASN A 212 -22.34 12.80 7.14
CA ASN A 212 -21.66 12.09 6.05
C ASN A 212 -22.62 12.00 4.84
N LYS A 213 -22.27 12.67 3.71
CA LYS A 213 -23.08 12.69 2.47
C LYS A 213 -23.34 11.29 1.91
N ASN A 214 -22.41 10.36 2.14
CA ASN A 214 -22.50 8.96 1.67
C ASN A 214 -23.54 8.13 2.47
N ARG A 215 -24.10 8.66 3.56
CA ARG A 215 -25.16 8.00 4.34
C ARG A 215 -26.55 8.04 3.68
N VAL A 216 -26.75 8.79 2.59
CA VAL A 216 -28.11 8.96 2.00
C VAL A 216 -28.61 7.62 1.45
N ILE A 217 -27.79 6.90 0.66
CA ILE A 217 -28.17 5.58 0.12
C ILE A 217 -28.31 4.56 1.25
N TYR A 218 -27.37 4.53 2.19
CA TYR A 218 -27.38 3.64 3.33
C TYR A 218 -28.63 3.82 4.20
N ARG A 219 -29.01 5.05 4.54
CA ARG A 219 -30.23 5.33 5.32
C ARG A 219 -31.51 4.94 4.58
N ARG A 220 -31.56 5.13 3.26
CA ARG A 220 -32.73 4.84 2.44
C ARG A 220 -32.84 3.36 2.06
N PHE A 221 -31.71 2.69 1.84
CA PHE A 221 -31.63 1.30 1.34
C PHE A 221 -30.53 0.49 2.06
N PRO A 222 -30.62 0.22 3.36
CA PRO A 222 -29.55 -0.43 4.13
C PRO A 222 -29.21 -1.84 3.63
N SER A 223 -30.22 -2.58 3.15
CA SER A 223 -30.01 -3.92 2.57
C SER A 223 -29.20 -3.87 1.26
N VAL A 224 -29.38 -2.83 0.45
CA VAL A 224 -28.62 -2.62 -0.78
C VAL A 224 -27.16 -2.30 -0.45
N SER A 225 -26.92 -1.44 0.53
CA SER A 225 -25.57 -1.11 1.00
C SER A 225 -24.84 -2.35 1.52
N LYS A 226 -25.49 -3.20 2.32
CA LYS A 226 -24.94 -4.48 2.77
C LYS A 226 -24.61 -5.41 1.61
N PHE A 227 -25.51 -5.52 0.66
CA PHE A 227 -25.31 -6.36 -0.52
C PHE A 227 -24.11 -5.88 -1.37
N VAL A 228 -24.02 -4.58 -1.63
CA VAL A 228 -22.90 -4.00 -2.39
C VAL A 228 -21.58 -4.16 -1.64
N LEU A 229 -21.54 -3.98 -0.32
CA LEU A 229 -20.36 -4.25 0.49
C LEU A 229 -19.91 -5.71 0.35
N VAL A 230 -20.81 -6.67 0.53
CA VAL A 230 -20.47 -8.10 0.44
C VAL A 230 -19.99 -8.45 -0.96
N VAL A 231 -20.71 -8.02 -2.00
CA VAL A 231 -20.32 -8.30 -3.40
C VAL A 231 -18.99 -7.65 -3.73
N GLY A 232 -18.75 -6.40 -3.30
CA GLY A 232 -17.49 -5.71 -3.56
C GLY A 232 -16.30 -6.39 -2.87
N VAL A 233 -16.44 -6.75 -1.60
CA VAL A 233 -15.40 -7.50 -0.87
C VAL A 233 -15.16 -8.87 -1.51
N CYS A 234 -16.21 -9.62 -1.84
CA CYS A 234 -16.08 -10.91 -2.54
C CYS A 234 -15.41 -10.76 -3.91
N SER A 235 -15.67 -9.67 -4.63
CA SER A 235 -15.05 -9.37 -5.92
C SER A 235 -13.55 -9.12 -5.80
N LEU A 236 -13.11 -8.42 -4.75
CA LEU A 236 -11.68 -8.23 -4.47
C LEU A 236 -11.01 -9.56 -4.07
N LEU A 237 -11.63 -10.33 -3.17
CA LEU A 237 -11.13 -11.63 -2.74
C LEU A 237 -11.15 -12.69 -3.86
N PHE A 238 -11.98 -12.51 -4.88
CA PHE A 238 -12.01 -13.38 -6.06
C PHE A 238 -10.70 -13.29 -6.86
N VAL A 239 -10.02 -12.16 -6.88
CA VAL A 239 -8.84 -11.94 -7.73
C VAL A 239 -7.67 -12.90 -7.41
N PRO A 240 -7.25 -13.09 -6.15
CA PRO A 240 -6.26 -14.10 -5.81
C PRO A 240 -6.69 -15.52 -6.19
N VAL A 241 -7.97 -15.85 -5.99
CA VAL A 241 -8.53 -17.16 -6.39
C VAL A 241 -8.47 -17.33 -7.91
N PHE A 242 -8.83 -16.28 -8.65
CA PHE A 242 -8.76 -16.28 -10.11
C PHE A 242 -7.32 -16.52 -10.61
N LYS A 243 -6.32 -15.81 -10.08
CA LYS A 243 -4.91 -16.03 -10.43
C LYS A 243 -4.50 -17.48 -10.18
N THR A 244 -4.84 -18.02 -9.01
CA THR A 244 -4.47 -19.39 -8.63
C THR A 244 -5.13 -20.45 -9.54
N LEU A 245 -6.38 -20.23 -9.95
CA LEU A 245 -7.12 -21.19 -10.78
C LEU A 245 -6.75 -21.12 -12.26
N THR A 246 -6.47 -19.92 -12.79
CA THR A 246 -6.29 -19.71 -14.22
C THR A 246 -4.84 -19.54 -14.64
N GLY A 247 -3.95 -19.18 -13.72
CA GLY A 247 -2.56 -18.78 -14.01
C GLY A 247 -2.46 -17.42 -14.74
N LEU A 248 -3.58 -16.72 -14.97
CA LEU A 248 -3.56 -15.42 -15.63
C LEU A 248 -3.16 -14.30 -14.68
N PRO A 249 -2.60 -13.19 -15.21
CA PRO A 249 -2.25 -12.03 -14.39
C PRO A 249 -3.45 -11.47 -13.61
N PRO A 250 -3.25 -10.97 -12.38
CA PRO A 250 -4.32 -10.48 -11.50
C PRO A 250 -5.17 -9.36 -12.09
N PHE A 251 -4.62 -8.52 -12.99
CA PHE A 251 -5.38 -7.45 -13.61
C PHE A 251 -6.58 -7.97 -14.42
N MET A 252 -6.51 -9.19 -14.98
CA MET A 252 -7.65 -9.80 -15.67
C MET A 252 -8.77 -10.15 -14.68
N GLY A 253 -8.42 -10.63 -13.48
CA GLY A 253 -9.38 -10.91 -12.42
C GLY A 253 -10.10 -9.65 -11.93
N ILE A 254 -9.37 -8.53 -11.78
CA ILE A 254 -9.98 -7.27 -11.35
C ILE A 254 -10.89 -6.66 -12.43
N ILE A 255 -10.54 -6.79 -13.73
CA ILE A 255 -11.39 -6.35 -14.84
C ILE A 255 -12.72 -7.11 -14.84
N ILE A 256 -12.70 -8.43 -14.65
CA ILE A 256 -13.91 -9.25 -14.54
C ILE A 256 -14.74 -8.79 -13.32
N SER A 257 -14.09 -8.63 -12.18
CA SER A 257 -14.73 -8.18 -10.94
C SER A 257 -15.39 -6.81 -11.08
N LEU A 258 -14.70 -5.87 -11.71
CA LEU A 258 -15.22 -4.52 -11.98
C LEU A 258 -16.42 -4.56 -12.93
N GLY A 259 -16.33 -5.34 -14.03
CA GLY A 259 -17.43 -5.52 -14.97
C GLY A 259 -18.68 -6.12 -14.31
N PHE A 260 -18.47 -7.09 -13.40
CA PHE A 260 -19.56 -7.71 -12.65
C PHE A 260 -20.23 -6.76 -11.67
N ILE A 261 -19.44 -5.98 -10.91
CA ILE A 261 -19.97 -4.92 -10.04
C ILE A 261 -20.70 -3.85 -10.84
N TRP A 262 -20.18 -3.47 -12.01
CA TRP A 262 -20.83 -2.51 -12.88
C TRP A 262 -22.23 -3.00 -13.30
N LEU A 263 -22.33 -4.24 -13.76
CA LEU A 263 -23.61 -4.84 -14.12
C LEU A 263 -24.60 -4.85 -12.93
N ILE A 264 -24.14 -5.26 -11.75
CA ILE A 264 -24.97 -5.31 -10.54
C ILE A 264 -25.45 -3.92 -10.15
N THR A 265 -24.58 -2.93 -10.14
CA THR A 265 -24.95 -1.56 -9.74
C THR A 265 -25.92 -0.92 -10.73
N GLU A 266 -25.79 -1.17 -12.04
CA GLU A 266 -26.78 -0.74 -13.03
C GLU A 266 -28.18 -1.35 -12.79
N ILE A 267 -28.24 -2.66 -12.46
CA ILE A 267 -29.49 -3.32 -12.11
C ILE A 267 -30.09 -2.70 -10.84
N ILE A 268 -29.28 -2.44 -9.82
CA ILE A 268 -29.72 -1.81 -8.55
C ILE A 268 -30.27 -0.41 -8.81
N VAL A 269 -29.53 0.43 -9.54
CA VAL A 269 -29.93 1.81 -9.84
C VAL A 269 -31.29 1.84 -10.56
N ARG A 270 -31.48 0.95 -11.56
CA ARG A 270 -32.76 0.84 -12.30
C ARG A 270 -33.90 0.34 -11.40
N ARG A 271 -33.65 -0.71 -10.61
CA ARG A 271 -34.68 -1.35 -9.77
C ARG A 271 -35.15 -0.45 -8.64
N TYR A 272 -34.23 0.27 -7.97
CA TYR A 272 -34.54 1.11 -6.83
C TYR A 272 -34.72 2.58 -7.21
N LYS A 273 -34.64 2.91 -8.51
CA LYS A 273 -34.76 4.30 -9.04
C LYS A 273 -33.87 5.28 -8.28
N ILE A 274 -32.60 4.89 -8.06
CA ILE A 274 -31.63 5.74 -7.35
C ILE A 274 -31.32 6.94 -8.24
N GLU A 275 -31.44 8.15 -7.70
CA GLU A 275 -31.18 9.38 -8.42
C GLU A 275 -29.72 9.45 -8.91
N SER A 276 -29.51 9.87 -10.14
CA SER A 276 -28.15 10.00 -10.74
C SER A 276 -27.25 10.96 -9.97
N GLY A 277 -27.81 11.91 -9.22
CA GLY A 277 -27.03 12.83 -8.35
C GLY A 277 -26.37 12.18 -7.13
N LEU A 278 -26.77 10.96 -6.74
CA LEU A 278 -26.19 10.24 -5.61
C LEU A 278 -24.89 9.48 -5.96
N GLY A 279 -24.46 9.49 -7.23
CA GLY A 279 -23.19 8.91 -7.61
C GLY A 279 -23.10 7.37 -7.55
N ALA A 280 -24.26 6.67 -7.55
CA ALA A 280 -24.34 5.23 -7.38
C ALA A 280 -23.83 4.38 -8.57
N ARG A 281 -23.50 5.01 -9.70
CA ARG A 281 -23.01 4.34 -10.91
C ARG A 281 -21.50 4.23 -10.91
N VAL A 282 -20.96 3.16 -11.50
CA VAL A 282 -19.51 2.93 -11.58
C VAL A 282 -18.78 4.02 -12.37
N ASP A 283 -19.37 4.55 -13.45
CA ASP A 283 -18.79 5.65 -14.23
C ASP A 283 -18.63 6.94 -13.39
N GLN A 284 -19.49 7.14 -12.41
CA GLN A 284 -19.40 8.25 -11.46
C GLN A 284 -18.41 7.94 -10.34
N ALA A 285 -18.37 6.69 -9.86
CA ALA A 285 -17.39 6.24 -8.88
C ALA A 285 -15.96 6.36 -9.43
N ALA A 286 -15.75 5.95 -10.67
CA ALA A 286 -14.45 6.07 -11.35
C ALA A 286 -13.93 7.52 -11.43
N LYS A 287 -14.80 8.53 -11.41
CA LYS A 287 -14.40 9.95 -11.33
C LYS A 287 -13.91 10.37 -9.94
N GLY A 288 -14.20 9.57 -8.90
CA GLY A 288 -13.74 9.80 -7.54
C GLY A 288 -12.35 9.24 -7.24
N ILE A 289 -11.78 8.46 -8.16
CA ILE A 289 -10.44 7.87 -7.99
C ILE A 289 -9.39 8.98 -7.97
N ASP A 290 -8.40 8.82 -7.10
CA ASP A 290 -7.23 9.70 -7.08
C ASP A 290 -6.33 9.45 -8.31
N MET A 291 -6.68 10.10 -9.42
CA MET A 291 -5.92 10.04 -10.66
C MET A 291 -4.48 10.56 -10.49
N SER A 292 -4.25 11.43 -9.52
CA SER A 292 -2.93 11.96 -9.20
C SER A 292 -1.99 10.87 -8.70
N THR A 293 -2.47 10.00 -7.84
CA THR A 293 -1.73 8.82 -7.36
C THR A 293 -1.46 7.83 -8.51
N ILE A 294 -2.40 7.60 -9.42
CA ILE A 294 -2.19 6.74 -10.59
C ILE A 294 -1.07 7.32 -11.50
N LEU A 295 -1.11 8.62 -11.79
CA LEU A 295 -0.08 9.28 -12.59
C LEU A 295 1.28 9.32 -11.89
N PHE A 296 1.30 9.45 -10.57
CA PHE A 296 2.52 9.32 -9.78
C PHE A 296 3.14 7.92 -9.95
N PHE A 297 2.36 6.85 -9.82
CA PHE A 297 2.85 5.50 -10.01
C PHE A 297 3.33 5.25 -11.44
N LEU A 298 2.62 5.72 -12.45
CA LEU A 298 3.09 5.67 -13.84
C LEU A 298 4.49 6.30 -13.96
N GLY A 299 4.65 7.53 -13.49
CA GLY A 299 5.91 8.27 -13.61
C GLY A 299 7.06 7.62 -12.87
N ILE A 300 6.84 7.21 -11.61
CA ILE A 300 7.91 6.67 -10.76
C ILE A 300 8.35 5.27 -11.19
N LEU A 301 7.40 4.37 -11.55
CA LEU A 301 7.73 3.03 -12.01
C LEU A 301 8.51 3.06 -13.33
N MET A 302 8.07 3.87 -14.28
CA MET A 302 8.78 4.08 -15.54
C MET A 302 10.14 4.77 -15.34
N ALA A 303 10.30 5.65 -14.35
CA ALA A 303 11.60 6.25 -14.03
C ALA A 303 12.59 5.23 -13.45
N VAL A 304 12.12 4.34 -12.54
CA VAL A 304 12.94 3.26 -11.99
C VAL A 304 13.36 2.27 -13.07
N SER A 305 12.51 2.01 -14.05
CA SER A 305 12.84 1.13 -15.18
C SER A 305 14.02 1.64 -16.00
N VAL A 306 14.17 2.96 -16.19
CA VAL A 306 15.36 3.53 -16.86
C VAL A 306 16.65 3.21 -16.11
N LEU A 307 16.64 3.28 -14.78
CA LEU A 307 17.82 2.94 -13.97
C LEU A 307 18.18 1.45 -14.10
N SER A 308 17.19 0.59 -14.25
CA SER A 308 17.38 -0.84 -14.52
C SER A 308 18.03 -1.05 -15.90
N GLU A 309 17.44 -0.48 -16.97
CA GLU A 309 17.93 -0.59 -18.33
C GLU A 309 19.34 -0.01 -18.51
N ALA A 310 19.69 1.03 -17.75
CA ALA A 310 21.03 1.61 -17.72
C ALA A 310 22.04 0.78 -16.91
N GLY A 311 21.64 -0.36 -16.31
CA GLY A 311 22.48 -1.23 -15.48
C GLY A 311 22.84 -0.66 -14.11
N ILE A 312 22.24 0.49 -13.72
CA ILE A 312 22.55 1.17 -12.45
C ILE A 312 22.07 0.32 -11.28
N LEU A 313 20.87 -0.23 -11.37
CA LEU A 313 20.29 -1.05 -10.31
C LEU A 313 21.04 -2.39 -10.17
N GLY A 314 21.47 -3.01 -11.27
CA GLY A 314 22.30 -4.22 -11.24
C GLY A 314 23.63 -4.01 -10.52
N ASN A 315 24.32 -2.89 -10.80
CA ASN A 315 25.57 -2.54 -10.12
C ASN A 315 25.35 -2.26 -8.62
N LEU A 316 24.21 -1.64 -8.26
CA LEU A 316 23.84 -1.42 -6.86
C LEU A 316 23.55 -2.74 -6.14
N ALA A 317 22.82 -3.66 -6.81
CA ALA A 317 22.54 -5.00 -6.28
C ALA A 317 23.84 -5.76 -6.00
N GLN A 318 24.79 -5.75 -6.94
CA GLN A 318 26.09 -6.39 -6.76
C GLN A 318 26.86 -5.77 -5.58
N THR A 319 26.87 -4.45 -5.46
CA THR A 319 27.54 -3.76 -4.34
C THR A 319 26.91 -4.13 -2.98
N MET A 320 25.58 -4.26 -2.94
CA MET A 320 24.87 -4.69 -1.73
C MET A 320 25.14 -6.17 -1.41
N ASP A 321 25.18 -7.01 -2.43
CA ASP A 321 25.47 -8.43 -2.29
C ASP A 321 26.89 -8.66 -1.75
N GLU A 322 27.89 -8.02 -2.36
CA GLU A 322 29.27 -8.10 -1.90
C GLU A 322 29.52 -7.48 -0.51
N GLY A 323 28.77 -6.44 -0.16
CA GLY A 323 28.96 -5.69 1.10
C GLY A 323 28.24 -6.27 2.31
N ILE A 324 27.03 -6.80 2.14
CA ILE A 324 26.16 -7.23 3.24
C ILE A 324 25.99 -8.76 3.25
N HIS A 325 25.79 -9.36 2.09
CA HIS A 325 25.64 -10.81 1.83
C HIS A 325 24.75 -11.53 2.86
N GLU A 326 23.67 -10.88 3.33
CA GLU A 326 22.73 -11.42 4.32
C GLU A 326 21.32 -10.82 4.09
N PRO A 327 20.30 -11.64 3.71
CA PRO A 327 18.98 -11.16 3.31
C PRO A 327 18.22 -10.38 4.40
N PHE A 328 18.35 -10.76 5.68
CA PHE A 328 17.70 -10.04 6.80
C PHE A 328 18.28 -8.64 6.98
N ALA A 329 19.61 -8.50 6.95
CA ALA A 329 20.26 -7.22 7.09
C ALA A 329 19.94 -6.30 5.90
N MET A 330 19.99 -6.84 4.67
CA MET A 330 19.65 -6.11 3.44
C MET A 330 18.23 -5.58 3.48
N THR A 331 17.25 -6.43 3.75
CA THR A 331 15.83 -6.06 3.77
C THR A 331 15.49 -5.16 4.96
N THR A 332 16.12 -5.36 6.12
CA THR A 332 15.97 -4.46 7.28
C THR A 332 16.46 -3.04 6.93
N LEU A 333 17.61 -2.92 6.27
CA LEU A 333 18.13 -1.63 5.82
C LEU A 333 17.21 -0.98 4.78
N ILE A 334 16.71 -1.75 3.83
CA ILE A 334 15.74 -1.30 2.83
C ILE A 334 14.46 -0.78 3.52
N GLY A 335 13.98 -1.45 4.56
CA GLY A 335 12.83 -1.00 5.34
C GLY A 335 13.07 0.32 6.11
N TYR A 336 14.28 0.59 6.56
CA TYR A 336 14.62 1.91 7.09
C TYR A 336 14.61 2.98 6.01
N LEU A 337 15.03 2.66 4.80
CA LEU A 337 14.91 3.57 3.65
C LEU A 337 13.44 3.82 3.30
N SER A 338 12.55 2.82 3.43
CA SER A 338 11.12 2.97 3.23
C SER A 338 10.46 3.98 4.18
N ALA A 339 11.07 4.31 5.30
CA ALA A 339 10.59 5.38 6.16
C ALA A 339 10.70 6.78 5.52
N VAL A 340 11.67 6.96 4.62
CA VAL A 340 11.96 8.24 3.95
C VAL A 340 11.51 8.21 2.49
N ILE A 341 11.74 7.07 1.84
CA ILE A 341 11.44 6.82 0.44
C ILE A 341 10.08 6.11 0.38
N ASP A 342 9.16 6.58 -0.47
CA ASP A 342 7.89 5.89 -0.72
C ASP A 342 8.15 4.40 -1.04
N ASN A 343 7.38 3.52 -0.42
CA ASN A 343 7.59 2.07 -0.49
C ASN A 343 7.50 1.51 -1.93
N VAL A 344 6.66 2.08 -2.80
CA VAL A 344 6.42 1.57 -4.16
C VAL A 344 7.66 1.65 -5.05
N PRO A 345 8.32 2.82 -5.24
CA PRO A 345 9.56 2.88 -6.03
C PRO A 345 10.69 2.05 -5.42
N LEU A 346 10.73 1.92 -4.11
CA LEU A 346 11.74 1.13 -3.42
C LEU A 346 11.61 -0.37 -3.76
N VAL A 347 10.39 -0.92 -3.65
CA VAL A 347 10.11 -2.31 -4.01
C VAL A 347 10.30 -2.55 -5.50
N SER A 348 9.88 -1.61 -6.37
CA SER A 348 10.13 -1.70 -7.80
C SER A 348 11.63 -1.79 -8.11
N ALA A 349 12.46 -0.97 -7.46
CA ALA A 349 13.91 -1.04 -7.61
C ALA A 349 14.45 -2.40 -7.16
N CYS A 350 14.03 -2.92 -6.01
CA CYS A 350 14.45 -4.24 -5.52
C CYS A 350 14.05 -5.37 -6.47
N MET A 351 12.85 -5.32 -7.05
CA MET A 351 12.41 -6.31 -8.04
C MET A 351 13.29 -6.30 -9.29
N LYS A 352 13.71 -5.12 -9.75
CA LYS A 352 14.62 -4.98 -10.89
C LYS A 352 16.09 -5.31 -10.52
N MET A 353 16.50 -5.14 -9.27
CA MET A 353 17.83 -5.46 -8.77
C MET A 353 18.05 -6.98 -8.60
N PHE A 354 17.10 -7.66 -7.97
CA PHE A 354 17.22 -9.05 -7.55
C PHE A 354 16.23 -9.99 -8.26
N GLY A 355 15.52 -9.49 -9.26
CA GLY A 355 14.45 -10.23 -9.93
C GLY A 355 14.93 -11.43 -10.76
N GLU A 356 16.11 -11.34 -11.34
CA GLU A 356 16.72 -12.40 -12.16
C GLU A 356 18.12 -12.67 -11.66
N ILE A 357 18.31 -13.77 -10.96
CA ILE A 357 19.63 -14.20 -10.51
C ILE A 357 20.20 -15.16 -11.55
N PRO A 358 21.41 -14.88 -12.08
CA PRO A 358 22.07 -15.78 -13.03
C PRO A 358 22.27 -17.17 -12.42
N THR A 359 21.95 -18.22 -13.18
CA THR A 359 22.12 -19.62 -12.75
C THR A 359 23.53 -19.96 -12.32
N ALA A 360 24.52 -19.28 -12.88
CA ALA A 360 25.93 -19.41 -12.50
C ALA A 360 26.17 -18.97 -11.04
N LEU A 361 25.52 -17.91 -10.56
CA LEU A 361 25.62 -17.45 -9.16
C LEU A 361 24.89 -18.40 -8.20
N VAL A 362 23.72 -18.92 -8.60
CA VAL A 362 22.98 -19.91 -7.80
C VAL A 362 23.83 -21.15 -7.53
N ALA A 363 24.71 -21.55 -8.48
CA ALA A 363 25.60 -22.69 -8.32
C ALA A 363 26.75 -22.42 -7.33
N THR A 364 27.11 -21.17 -7.04
CA THR A 364 28.19 -20.80 -6.11
C THR A 364 27.77 -20.87 -4.65
N ASP A 365 26.56 -20.40 -4.32
CA ASP A 365 25.95 -20.50 -2.98
C ASP A 365 24.44 -20.76 -3.09
N PRO A 366 24.02 -22.03 -3.26
CA PRO A 366 22.61 -22.36 -3.39
C PRO A 366 21.76 -21.98 -2.18
N SER A 367 22.34 -21.97 -0.98
CA SER A 367 21.64 -21.65 0.27
C SER A 367 21.29 -20.17 0.36
N TYR A 368 22.21 -19.32 -0.02
CA TYR A 368 22.02 -17.87 -0.05
C TYR A 368 21.05 -17.45 -1.17
N TYR A 369 21.28 -17.93 -2.38
CA TYR A 369 20.45 -17.55 -3.52
C TYR A 369 19.03 -18.14 -3.51
N ALA A 370 18.77 -19.18 -2.72
CA ALA A 370 17.41 -19.67 -2.45
C ALA A 370 16.53 -18.57 -1.83
N ALA A 371 17.11 -17.63 -1.07
CA ALA A 371 16.39 -16.51 -0.49
C ALA A 371 15.70 -15.59 -1.53
N PHE A 372 16.19 -15.58 -2.77
CA PHE A 372 15.70 -14.73 -3.86
C PHE A 372 14.81 -15.47 -4.86
N THR A 373 14.53 -16.74 -4.64
CA THR A 373 13.55 -17.49 -5.43
C THR A 373 12.12 -17.08 -5.06
N GLN A 374 11.12 -17.51 -5.83
CA GLN A 374 9.73 -17.30 -5.46
C GLN A 374 9.47 -17.84 -4.05
N ASP A 375 8.75 -17.07 -3.23
CA ASP A 375 8.48 -17.32 -1.81
C ASP A 375 9.73 -17.38 -0.92
N GLY A 376 10.90 -16.99 -1.46
CA GLY A 376 12.12 -16.92 -0.68
C GLY A 376 12.06 -15.82 0.38
N ILE A 377 12.89 -16.01 1.44
CA ILE A 377 12.86 -15.15 2.64
C ILE A 377 13.14 -13.67 2.32
N PHE A 378 13.94 -13.36 1.28
CA PHE A 378 14.20 -11.98 0.86
C PHE A 378 12.92 -11.26 0.47
N TRP A 379 12.07 -11.89 -0.36
CA TRP A 379 10.84 -11.28 -0.85
C TRP A 379 9.77 -11.13 0.23
N LEU A 380 9.65 -12.13 1.11
CA LEU A 380 8.74 -12.08 2.26
C LEU A 380 9.15 -10.97 3.23
N LEU A 381 10.44 -10.91 3.57
CA LEU A 381 10.98 -9.82 4.39
C LEU A 381 10.81 -8.46 3.72
N LEU A 382 11.12 -8.34 2.42
CA LEU A 382 10.96 -7.09 1.68
C LEU A 382 9.50 -6.61 1.71
N THR A 383 8.55 -7.53 1.52
CA THR A 383 7.11 -7.20 1.61
C THR A 383 6.77 -6.59 2.96
N PHE A 384 7.22 -7.22 4.04
CA PHE A 384 6.99 -6.75 5.40
C PHE A 384 7.75 -5.45 5.68
N THR A 385 9.05 -5.40 5.39
CA THR A 385 9.91 -4.27 5.77
C THR A 385 9.58 -3.00 4.97
N ALA A 386 9.26 -3.12 3.69
CA ALA A 386 8.84 -1.99 2.87
C ALA A 386 7.47 -1.44 3.31
N GLY A 387 6.48 -2.31 3.52
CA GLY A 387 5.13 -1.91 3.92
C GLY A 387 5.09 -1.31 5.33
N VAL A 388 5.58 -2.06 6.32
CA VAL A 388 5.57 -1.62 7.73
C VAL A 388 6.56 -0.48 7.99
N GLY A 389 7.73 -0.51 7.32
CA GLY A 389 8.78 0.51 7.44
C GLY A 389 8.29 1.91 7.11
N GLY A 390 7.40 2.06 6.15
CA GLY A 390 6.75 3.33 5.80
C GLY A 390 5.98 3.99 6.97
N SER A 391 5.69 3.26 8.05
CA SER A 391 5.06 3.82 9.26
C SER A 391 6.04 4.51 10.20
N MET A 392 7.36 4.31 10.07
CA MET A 392 8.34 4.90 10.99
C MET A 392 8.40 6.41 10.88
N LEU A 393 8.21 6.96 9.69
CA LEU A 393 7.95 8.38 9.48
C LEU A 393 6.58 8.55 8.82
N ILE A 394 5.86 9.61 9.19
CA ILE A 394 4.49 9.83 8.66
C ILE A 394 4.46 10.06 7.15
N ILE A 395 5.58 10.46 6.56
CA ILE A 395 5.75 10.70 5.13
C ILE A 395 6.20 9.46 4.35
N GLY A 396 6.55 8.38 5.03
CA GLY A 396 7.11 7.17 4.42
C GLY A 396 6.09 6.27 3.71
N SER A 397 4.80 6.55 3.86
CA SER A 397 3.72 5.82 3.16
C SER A 397 2.59 6.73 2.76
N ALA A 398 1.86 6.37 1.69
CA ALA A 398 0.68 7.09 1.25
C ALA A 398 -0.38 7.22 2.37
N ALA A 399 -0.57 6.18 3.17
CA ALA A 399 -1.44 6.17 4.35
C ALA A 399 -1.04 7.26 5.36
N GLY A 400 0.27 7.38 5.65
CA GLY A 400 0.79 8.39 6.56
C GLY A 400 0.59 9.81 6.06
N VAL A 401 0.90 10.06 4.78
CA VAL A 401 0.74 11.37 4.15
C VAL A 401 -0.72 11.83 4.18
N VAL A 402 -1.65 10.93 3.87
CA VAL A 402 -3.09 11.24 3.91
C VAL A 402 -3.57 11.50 5.33
N ALA A 403 -3.19 10.70 6.31
CA ALA A 403 -3.53 10.93 7.71
C ALA A 403 -3.00 12.29 8.20
N MET A 404 -1.77 12.64 7.80
CA MET A 404 -1.15 13.94 8.07
C MET A 404 -1.98 15.09 7.46
N GLY A 405 -2.46 14.92 6.24
CA GLY A 405 -3.27 15.92 5.54
C GLY A 405 -4.64 16.14 6.17
N ILE A 406 -5.38 15.06 6.47
CA ILE A 406 -6.74 15.11 7.03
C ILE A 406 -6.72 15.71 8.45
N GLU A 407 -5.87 15.20 9.33
CA GLU A 407 -5.81 15.60 10.75
C GLU A 407 -4.81 16.71 11.04
N LYS A 408 -4.09 17.18 10.02
CA LYS A 408 -3.04 18.22 10.13
C LYS A 408 -1.99 17.84 11.20
N ILE A 409 -1.53 16.60 11.15
CA ILE A 409 -0.52 16.10 12.10
C ILE A 409 0.82 16.76 11.77
N PRO A 410 1.46 17.49 12.70
CA PRO A 410 2.77 18.07 12.41
C PRO A 410 3.83 16.97 12.30
N PHE A 411 4.66 17.02 11.25
CA PHE A 411 5.74 16.05 11.02
C PHE A 411 6.63 15.87 12.26
N PHE A 412 7.10 16.97 12.87
CA PHE A 412 7.96 16.91 14.06
C PHE A 412 7.26 16.35 15.31
N TRP A 413 5.92 16.48 15.40
CA TRP A 413 5.16 15.83 16.47
C TRP A 413 5.18 14.30 16.31
N TYR A 414 4.91 13.82 15.11
CA TYR A 414 4.96 12.39 14.79
C TYR A 414 6.37 11.84 15.02
N LEU A 415 7.38 12.51 14.49
CA LEU A 415 8.80 12.14 14.64
C LEU A 415 9.19 11.95 16.13
N LYS A 416 8.80 12.88 17.01
CA LYS A 416 9.14 12.83 18.44
C LYS A 416 8.31 11.84 19.24
N LYS A 417 7.05 11.58 18.85
CA LYS A 417 6.09 10.83 19.67
C LYS A 417 5.83 9.41 19.13
N PHE A 418 5.78 9.24 17.81
CA PHE A 418 5.35 7.99 17.19
C PHE A 418 6.43 7.25 16.41
N SER A 419 7.47 7.90 15.89
CA SER A 419 8.49 7.22 15.09
C SER A 419 9.20 6.09 15.85
N LEU A 420 9.59 6.31 17.11
CA LEU A 420 10.17 5.24 17.92
C LEU A 420 9.16 4.14 18.29
N ILE A 421 7.90 4.50 18.45
CA ILE A 421 6.82 3.54 18.71
C ILE A 421 6.61 2.66 17.46
N ALA A 422 6.51 3.26 16.27
CA ALA A 422 6.39 2.53 15.02
C ALA A 422 7.62 1.64 14.76
N MET A 423 8.83 2.16 15.03
CA MET A 423 10.07 1.40 14.92
C MET A 423 10.08 0.18 15.85
N SER A 424 9.52 0.29 17.07
CA SER A 424 9.41 -0.86 17.98
C SER A 424 8.54 -1.97 17.41
N GLY A 425 7.44 -1.63 16.72
CA GLY A 425 6.59 -2.58 16.01
C GLY A 425 7.29 -3.23 14.82
N TYR A 426 7.99 -2.41 14.02
CA TYR A 426 8.78 -2.86 12.89
C TYR A 426 9.83 -3.91 13.30
N LEU A 427 10.64 -3.60 14.32
CA LEU A 427 11.67 -4.53 14.82
C LEU A 427 11.06 -5.77 15.47
N ALA A 428 9.93 -5.64 16.17
CA ALA A 428 9.24 -6.78 16.74
C ALA A 428 8.72 -7.75 15.66
N GLY A 429 8.19 -7.23 14.56
CA GLY A 429 7.76 -8.06 13.44
C GLY A 429 8.93 -8.77 12.75
N ILE A 430 10.06 -8.08 12.51
CA ILE A 430 11.28 -8.72 11.98
C ILE A 430 11.76 -9.83 12.90
N ALA A 431 11.77 -9.59 14.22
CA ALA A 431 12.17 -10.61 15.18
C ALA A 431 11.26 -11.86 15.13
N VAL A 432 9.96 -11.69 14.86
CA VAL A 432 9.04 -12.81 14.67
C VAL A 432 9.40 -13.59 13.39
N ILE A 433 9.61 -12.90 12.25
CA ILE A 433 10.01 -13.56 11.00
C ILE A 433 11.35 -14.30 11.19
N TRP A 434 12.28 -13.71 11.92
CA TRP A 434 13.55 -14.36 12.23
C TRP A 434 13.35 -15.63 13.09
N ILE A 435 12.45 -15.60 14.06
CA ILE A 435 12.11 -16.80 14.86
C ILE A 435 11.43 -17.86 13.98
N GLU A 436 10.51 -17.44 13.11
CA GLU A 436 9.82 -18.34 12.17
C GLU A 436 10.81 -19.01 11.19
N SER A 437 11.84 -18.29 10.73
CA SER A 437 12.88 -18.84 9.85
C SER A 437 13.77 -19.91 10.53
N LEU A 438 13.78 -19.96 11.86
CA LEU A 438 14.49 -21.02 12.61
C LEU A 438 13.68 -22.31 12.71
N ILE A 439 12.39 -22.29 12.33
CA ILE A 439 11.50 -23.46 12.40
C ILE A 439 11.55 -24.18 11.04
N PRO A 440 12.12 -25.42 10.97
CA PRO A 440 12.23 -26.14 9.70
C PRO A 440 10.86 -26.35 9.04
N GLY A 441 10.72 -25.95 7.76
CA GLY A 441 9.52 -26.17 6.96
C GLY A 441 8.41 -25.13 7.15
N LEU A 442 8.65 -24.02 7.88
CA LEU A 442 7.71 -22.93 8.00
C LEU A 442 7.99 -21.84 6.94
N ILE A 443 9.26 -21.53 6.71
CA ILE A 443 9.78 -20.62 5.67
C ILE A 443 10.90 -21.32 4.91
#